data_663bc5bda0383fad62b167619d18fb3d
#
_entry.id   663bc5bda0383fad62b167619d18fb3d
#
_cell.length_a   1.000
_cell.length_b   1.000
_cell.length_c   1.000
_cell.angle_alpha   90.00
_cell.angle_beta   90.00
_cell.angle_gamma   90.00
#
_symmetry.space_group_name_H-M   'P 1'
#
loop_
_entity.id
_entity.type
_entity.pdbx_description
1 polymer ?
#
loop_
_entity_poly.entity_id
_entity_poly.type
_entity_poly.pdbx_seq_one_letter_code
_entity_poly.pdbx_strand_id
1 'polypeptide(L)'
;QQHKSITNNLRKTFLLAQLYQDLSISDTAYTLYSEIIDLHRKIPREFYINSFIKRSMVTDSIDAEIAELKLLTENFENNNFADIIFYQIAMLNLKKANLTEELDSNQLDSLAVINFNKSLRSDPDDEILIAKNYRELAELNFRNKEYLKAGLYYDSTLSELNTRSREFRRIKKKRENLDDLIFYETLSSELDSIITLVKMSDNQREEYFNTYILKLQAQKEQSKQKNKNYGNSNSLDSSVNSDLALFYFYNQTAVAFGKNDFKNRWGNRRLEDNWRWSISPSSKAD
;
A
#
# COMPACT_ATOMS: atom_id res chain seq x y z
N GLN A 1 17.54 29.67 27.86
CA GLN A 1 18.78 28.83 27.98
C GLN A 1 18.46 27.39 28.43
N GLN A 2 17.54 27.19 29.40
CA GLN A 2 17.18 25.83 29.88
C GLN A 2 16.59 24.93 28.79
N HIS A 3 15.68 25.44 27.93
CA HIS A 3 15.11 24.66 26.83
C HIS A 3 16.15 24.16 25.84
N LYS A 4 17.16 24.99 25.54
CA LYS A 4 18.23 24.61 24.60
C LYS A 4 19.17 23.55 25.19
N SER A 5 19.34 23.53 26.49
CA SER A 5 20.11 22.52 27.23
C SER A 5 19.38 21.16 27.25
N ILE A 6 18.07 21.16 27.53
CA ILE A 6 17.24 19.93 27.53
C ILE A 6 17.22 19.30 26.17
N THR A 7 17.02 20.08 25.11
CA THR A 7 16.97 19.57 23.72
C THR A 7 18.31 19.00 23.26
N ASN A 8 19.42 19.61 23.65
CA ASN A 8 20.77 19.08 23.34
C ASN A 8 21.06 17.76 24.06
N ASN A 9 20.68 17.66 25.34
CA ASN A 9 20.83 16.41 26.07
C ASN A 9 19.92 15.32 25.54
N LEU A 10 18.68 15.64 25.22
CA LEU A 10 17.72 14.72 24.58
C LEU A 10 18.28 14.09 23.30
N ARG A 11 18.82 14.90 22.38
CA ARG A 11 19.44 14.39 21.14
C ARG A 11 20.61 13.46 21.42
N LYS A 12 21.45 13.80 22.38
CA LYS A 12 22.59 12.95 22.79
C LYS A 12 22.13 11.63 23.35
N THR A 13 21.12 11.65 24.26
CA THR A 13 20.55 10.44 24.84
C THR A 13 19.90 9.56 23.79
N PHE A 14 19.15 10.16 22.86
CA PHE A 14 18.52 9.42 21.76
C PHE A 14 19.57 8.77 20.84
N LEU A 15 20.62 9.50 20.44
CA LEU A 15 21.72 8.95 19.62
C LEU A 15 22.49 7.86 20.37
N LEU A 16 22.71 8.04 21.68
CA LEU A 16 23.36 7.03 22.52
C LEU A 16 22.52 5.75 22.58
N ALA A 17 21.20 5.88 22.76
CA ALA A 17 20.28 4.74 22.71
C ALA A 17 20.33 3.99 21.38
N GLN A 18 20.38 4.72 20.25
CA GLN A 18 20.55 4.12 18.92
C GLN A 18 21.87 3.37 18.78
N LEU A 19 22.98 3.95 19.26
CA LEU A 19 24.29 3.28 19.26
C LEU A 19 24.28 1.98 20.06
N TYR A 20 23.67 1.97 21.26
CA TYR A 20 23.52 0.75 22.03
C TYR A 20 22.63 -0.28 21.33
N GLN A 21 21.57 0.17 20.67
CA GLN A 21 20.72 -0.69 19.84
C GLN A 21 21.52 -1.32 18.69
N ASP A 22 22.35 -0.54 17.99
CA ASP A 22 23.19 -1.02 16.87
C ASP A 22 24.27 -2.00 17.35
N LEU A 23 24.76 -1.82 18.58
CA LEU A 23 25.69 -2.73 19.26
C LEU A 23 24.97 -3.96 19.84
N SER A 24 23.66 -4.09 19.69
CA SER A 24 22.84 -5.17 20.26
C SER A 24 22.85 -5.24 21.80
N ILE A 25 23.10 -4.08 22.47
CA ILE A 25 23.02 -3.94 23.93
C ILE A 25 21.61 -3.46 24.28
N SER A 26 20.64 -4.39 24.17
CA SER A 26 19.21 -4.09 24.23
C SER A 26 18.75 -3.47 25.55
N ASP A 27 19.24 -3.95 26.70
CA ASP A 27 18.82 -3.47 28.03
C ASP A 27 19.15 -2.00 28.23
N THR A 28 20.36 -1.59 27.86
CA THR A 28 20.79 -0.19 27.98
C THR A 28 20.04 0.70 27.00
N ALA A 29 19.83 0.24 25.77
CA ALA A 29 19.04 0.95 24.77
C ALA A 29 17.59 1.15 25.26
N TYR A 30 16.97 0.11 25.80
CA TYR A 30 15.63 0.14 26.38
C TYR A 30 15.51 1.18 27.52
N THR A 31 16.47 1.17 28.44
CA THR A 31 16.51 2.11 29.59
C THR A 31 16.59 3.55 29.07
N LEU A 32 17.51 3.84 28.16
CA LEU A 32 17.69 5.20 27.63
C LEU A 32 16.46 5.69 26.84
N TYR A 33 15.79 4.84 26.06
CA TYR A 33 14.53 5.21 25.41
C TYR A 33 13.42 5.46 26.44
N SER A 34 13.36 4.67 27.51
CA SER A 34 12.39 4.86 28.61
C SER A 34 12.62 6.18 29.34
N GLU A 35 13.87 6.56 29.63
CA GLU A 35 14.22 7.87 30.20
C GLU A 35 13.70 9.04 29.34
N ILE A 36 13.77 8.90 28.00
CA ILE A 36 13.24 9.92 27.09
C ILE A 36 11.71 9.95 27.15
N ILE A 37 11.06 8.79 27.19
CA ILE A 37 9.60 8.67 27.30
C ILE A 37 9.08 9.31 28.59
N ASP A 38 9.79 9.14 29.71
CA ASP A 38 9.44 9.72 31.02
C ASP A 38 9.46 11.26 31.06
N LEU A 39 10.11 11.89 30.08
CA LEU A 39 10.08 13.34 29.95
C LEU A 39 8.72 13.86 29.45
N HIS A 40 7.87 13.02 28.87
CA HIS A 40 6.52 13.32 28.40
C HIS A 40 6.43 14.63 27.57
N ARG A 41 5.64 15.60 28.05
CA ARG A 41 5.39 16.89 27.37
C ARG A 41 6.56 17.89 27.42
N LYS A 42 7.65 17.56 28.11
CA LYS A 42 8.84 18.43 28.20
C LYS A 42 9.71 18.40 26.94
N ILE A 43 9.42 17.46 26.03
CA ILE A 43 10.19 17.20 24.82
C ILE A 43 9.30 17.32 23.56
N PRO A 44 9.90 17.58 22.39
CA PRO A 44 9.17 17.53 21.12
C PRO A 44 8.48 16.18 20.91
N ARG A 45 7.25 16.21 20.42
CA ARG A 45 6.40 15.01 20.26
C ARG A 45 7.05 13.94 19.39
N GLU A 46 7.78 14.36 18.37
CA GLU A 46 8.52 13.48 17.48
C GLU A 46 9.52 12.59 18.24
N PHE A 47 10.31 13.15 19.16
CA PHE A 47 11.24 12.35 19.99
C PHE A 47 10.51 11.39 20.93
N TYR A 48 9.39 11.83 21.48
CA TYR A 48 8.54 11.00 22.33
C TYR A 48 8.04 9.76 21.58
N ILE A 49 7.40 9.95 20.44
CA ILE A 49 6.85 8.86 19.61
C ILE A 49 7.97 7.96 19.08
N ASN A 50 9.05 8.53 18.52
CA ASN A 50 10.17 7.75 18.02
C ASN A 50 10.85 6.92 19.12
N SER A 51 10.86 7.41 20.37
CA SER A 51 11.42 6.62 21.48
C SER A 51 10.57 5.39 21.80
N PHE A 52 9.23 5.48 21.77
CA PHE A 52 8.35 4.31 21.88
C PHE A 52 8.60 3.31 20.75
N ILE A 53 8.68 3.79 19.51
CA ILE A 53 8.93 2.95 18.35
C ILE A 53 10.27 2.23 18.48
N LYS A 54 11.33 2.95 18.82
CA LYS A 54 12.67 2.37 18.97
C LYS A 54 12.77 1.42 20.18
N ARG A 55 12.13 1.77 21.30
CA ARG A 55 12.07 0.90 22.49
C ARG A 55 11.41 -0.44 22.14
N SER A 56 10.30 -0.40 21.41
CA SER A 56 9.56 -1.61 21.00
C SER A 56 10.36 -2.56 20.08
N MET A 57 11.42 -2.06 19.43
CA MET A 57 12.30 -2.89 18.60
C MET A 57 13.29 -3.71 19.43
N VAL A 58 13.70 -3.21 20.60
CA VAL A 58 14.76 -3.79 21.44
C VAL A 58 14.23 -4.66 22.57
N THR A 59 12.91 -4.68 22.81
CA THR A 59 12.28 -5.46 23.89
C THR A 59 11.85 -6.84 23.43
N ASP A 60 11.80 -7.78 24.38
CA ASP A 60 11.20 -9.10 24.21
C ASP A 60 9.71 -9.13 24.64
N SER A 61 9.25 -8.10 25.36
CA SER A 61 7.86 -7.98 25.85
C SER A 61 6.93 -7.41 24.77
N ILE A 62 6.75 -8.13 23.68
CA ILE A 62 6.04 -7.66 22.48
C ILE A 62 4.60 -7.22 22.80
N ASP A 63 3.86 -7.98 23.61
CA ASP A 63 2.45 -7.69 23.91
C ASP A 63 2.28 -6.39 24.71
N ALA A 64 3.17 -6.11 25.67
CA ALA A 64 3.15 -4.87 26.41
C ALA A 64 3.39 -3.66 25.49
N GLU A 65 4.36 -3.74 24.61
CA GLU A 65 4.66 -2.66 23.66
C GLU A 65 3.53 -2.43 22.66
N ILE A 66 2.89 -3.50 22.17
CA ILE A 66 1.71 -3.37 21.30
C ILE A 66 0.58 -2.66 22.05
N ALA A 67 0.36 -2.96 23.32
CA ALA A 67 -0.67 -2.31 24.13
C ALA A 67 -0.36 -0.80 24.31
N GLU A 68 0.89 -0.45 24.64
CA GLU A 68 1.31 0.94 24.79
C GLU A 68 1.21 1.72 23.47
N LEU A 69 1.65 1.13 22.34
CA LEU A 69 1.51 1.77 21.03
C LEU A 69 0.04 1.96 20.63
N LYS A 70 -0.86 1.03 20.98
CA LYS A 70 -2.30 1.21 20.76
C LYS A 70 -2.85 2.39 21.57
N LEU A 71 -2.47 2.54 22.83
CA LEU A 71 -2.85 3.70 23.65
C LEU A 71 -2.37 5.02 23.03
N LEU A 72 -1.19 5.03 22.40
CA LEU A 72 -0.73 6.21 21.67
C LEU A 72 -1.63 6.57 20.49
N THR A 73 -2.23 5.59 19.80
CA THR A 73 -3.14 5.87 18.66
C THR A 73 -4.49 6.42 19.10
N GLU A 74 -4.89 6.24 20.37
CA GLU A 74 -6.13 6.79 20.91
C GLU A 74 -6.03 8.29 21.24
N ASN A 75 -4.80 8.81 21.37
CA ASN A 75 -4.57 10.20 21.68
C ASN A 75 -4.51 11.04 20.39
N PHE A 76 -5.45 11.96 20.25
CA PHE A 76 -5.55 12.88 19.10
C PHE A 76 -4.26 13.67 18.82
N GLU A 77 -3.46 14.00 19.85
CA GLU A 77 -2.17 14.68 19.69
C GLU A 77 -1.17 13.87 18.83
N ASN A 78 -1.41 12.57 18.64
CA ASN A 78 -0.54 11.67 17.90
C ASN A 78 -1.02 11.36 16.49
N ASN A 79 -2.12 11.95 16.03
CA ASN A 79 -2.67 11.66 14.71
C ASN A 79 -1.66 11.85 13.58
N ASN A 80 -0.79 12.85 13.68
CA ASN A 80 0.28 13.09 12.69
C ASN A 80 1.38 12.02 12.68
N PHE A 81 1.37 11.09 13.62
CA PHE A 81 2.31 9.99 13.74
C PHE A 81 1.61 8.64 13.68
N ALA A 82 0.31 8.63 13.37
CA ALA A 82 -0.50 7.42 13.35
C ALA A 82 0.04 6.41 12.32
N ASP A 83 0.55 6.89 11.20
CA ASP A 83 1.16 6.12 10.13
C ASP A 83 2.33 5.26 10.64
N ILE A 84 3.32 5.88 11.28
CA ILE A 84 4.50 5.18 11.80
C ILE A 84 4.17 4.31 13.01
N ILE A 85 3.18 4.70 13.84
CA ILE A 85 2.74 3.90 14.99
C ILE A 85 2.05 2.62 14.50
N PHE A 86 1.10 2.71 13.53
CA PHE A 86 0.45 1.53 12.97
C PHE A 86 1.43 0.62 12.23
N TYR A 87 2.39 1.20 11.51
CA TYR A 87 3.48 0.43 10.89
C TYR A 87 4.24 -0.38 11.94
N GLN A 88 4.61 0.24 13.07
CA GLN A 88 5.35 -0.45 14.13
C GLN A 88 4.51 -1.55 14.81
N ILE A 89 3.22 -1.31 15.07
CA ILE A 89 2.31 -2.34 15.59
C ILE A 89 2.25 -3.54 14.62
N ALA A 90 2.19 -3.28 13.30
CA ALA A 90 2.20 -4.33 12.29
C ALA A 90 3.51 -5.14 12.34
N MET A 91 4.66 -4.48 12.43
CA MET A 91 5.97 -5.14 12.52
C MET A 91 6.10 -6.00 13.79
N LEU A 92 5.56 -5.54 14.93
CA LEU A 92 5.53 -6.32 16.16
C LEU A 92 4.64 -7.54 16.06
N ASN A 93 3.47 -7.44 15.39
CA ASN A 93 2.64 -8.60 15.11
C ASN A 93 3.36 -9.62 14.24
N LEU A 94 4.12 -9.19 13.21
CA LEU A 94 4.95 -10.08 12.40
C LEU A 94 6.08 -10.72 13.21
N LYS A 95 6.75 -9.94 14.06
CA LYS A 95 7.79 -10.47 14.97
C LYS A 95 7.20 -11.56 15.86
N LYS A 96 6.00 -11.32 16.42
CA LYS A 96 5.29 -12.28 17.26
C LYS A 96 4.86 -13.52 16.46
N ALA A 97 4.33 -13.35 15.25
CA ALA A 97 3.93 -14.43 14.37
C ALA A 97 5.09 -15.41 14.07
N ASN A 98 6.30 -14.88 13.88
CA ASN A 98 7.49 -15.70 13.64
C ASN A 98 7.98 -16.49 14.89
N LEU A 99 7.49 -16.15 16.07
CA LEU A 99 7.85 -16.78 17.35
C LEU A 99 6.78 -17.77 17.85
N THR A 100 5.59 -17.78 17.24
CA THR A 100 4.43 -18.58 17.67
C THR A 100 4.16 -19.72 16.71
N GLU A 101 3.33 -20.68 17.15
CA GLU A 101 2.92 -21.82 16.35
C GLU A 101 2.00 -21.42 15.18
N GLU A 102 1.89 -22.28 14.16
CA GLU A 102 1.30 -21.98 12.85
C GLU A 102 -0.15 -21.44 12.91
N LEU A 103 -0.96 -21.90 13.87
CA LEU A 103 -2.36 -21.49 13.98
C LEU A 103 -2.53 -20.03 14.45
N ASP A 104 -1.74 -19.63 15.44
CA ASP A 104 -1.74 -18.27 15.98
C ASP A 104 -0.99 -17.31 15.04
N SER A 105 -0.01 -17.81 14.28
CA SER A 105 0.75 -17.06 13.28
C SER A 105 -0.17 -16.46 12.22
N ASN A 106 -1.14 -17.21 11.68
CA ASN A 106 -2.07 -16.73 10.66
C ASN A 106 -2.97 -15.58 11.15
N GLN A 107 -3.38 -15.61 12.43
CA GLN A 107 -4.14 -14.51 13.03
C GLN A 107 -3.29 -13.26 13.19
N LEU A 108 -2.04 -13.42 13.63
CA LEU A 108 -1.08 -12.33 13.78
C LEU A 108 -0.69 -11.70 12.44
N ASP A 109 -0.54 -12.51 11.39
CA ASP A 109 -0.33 -12.04 10.03
C ASP A 109 -1.53 -11.21 9.54
N SER A 110 -2.75 -11.66 9.81
CA SER A 110 -3.96 -10.90 9.49
C SER A 110 -4.04 -9.57 10.25
N LEU A 111 -3.65 -9.54 11.52
CA LEU A 111 -3.56 -8.31 12.31
C LEU A 111 -2.46 -7.39 11.78
N ALA A 112 -1.33 -7.93 11.33
CA ALA A 112 -0.28 -7.15 10.69
C ALA A 112 -0.78 -6.49 9.41
N VAL A 113 -1.48 -7.22 8.52
CA VAL A 113 -2.09 -6.68 7.30
C VAL A 113 -3.06 -5.54 7.62
N ILE A 114 -3.93 -5.71 8.64
CA ILE A 114 -4.86 -4.66 9.06
C ILE A 114 -4.11 -3.40 9.49
N ASN A 115 -3.04 -3.52 10.26
CA ASN A 115 -2.28 -2.38 10.75
C ASN A 115 -1.43 -1.72 9.66
N PHE A 116 -0.83 -2.46 8.72
CA PHE A 116 -0.20 -1.88 7.53
C PHE A 116 -1.18 -1.06 6.70
N ASN A 117 -2.41 -1.58 6.50
CA ASN A 117 -3.45 -0.84 5.80
C ASN A 117 -3.92 0.41 6.57
N LYS A 118 -3.93 0.38 7.93
CA LYS A 118 -4.20 1.57 8.73
C LYS A 118 -3.08 2.59 8.59
N SER A 119 -1.82 2.17 8.60
CA SER A 119 -0.67 3.03 8.34
C SER A 119 -0.79 3.75 7.00
N LEU A 120 -1.09 3.03 5.92
CA LEU A 120 -1.28 3.60 4.58
C LEU A 120 -2.48 4.56 4.49
N ARG A 121 -3.56 4.33 5.27
CA ARG A 121 -4.75 5.19 5.31
C ARG A 121 -4.60 6.42 6.20
N SER A 122 -3.55 6.50 7.00
CA SER A 122 -3.27 7.66 7.86
C SER A 122 -2.62 8.81 7.10
N ASP A 123 -2.64 8.76 5.76
CA ASP A 123 -2.10 9.78 4.85
C ASP A 123 -0.62 10.11 5.12
N PRO A 124 0.27 9.11 5.02
CA PRO A 124 1.68 9.31 5.30
C PRO A 124 2.33 10.19 4.23
N ASP A 125 3.04 11.22 4.65
CA ASP A 125 3.85 12.08 3.78
C ASP A 125 5.20 11.43 3.41
N ASP A 126 5.63 10.38 4.12
CA ASP A 126 6.92 9.72 3.92
C ASP A 126 6.83 8.58 2.89
N GLU A 127 7.27 8.86 1.64
CA GLU A 127 7.36 7.88 0.55
C GLU A 127 8.13 6.60 0.97
N ILE A 128 9.14 6.75 1.84
CA ILE A 128 9.92 5.61 2.33
C ILE A 128 9.08 4.73 3.25
N LEU A 129 8.23 5.32 4.09
CA LEU A 129 7.33 4.57 4.96
C LEU A 129 6.24 3.87 4.14
N ILE A 130 5.70 4.54 3.12
CA ILE A 130 4.74 3.95 2.18
C ILE A 130 5.37 2.75 1.48
N ALA A 131 6.57 2.92 0.92
CA ALA A 131 7.31 1.82 0.27
C ALA A 131 7.57 0.63 1.21
N LYS A 132 7.90 0.90 2.49
CA LYS A 132 8.08 -0.15 3.50
C LYS A 132 6.79 -0.91 3.77
N ASN A 133 5.66 -0.21 3.93
CA ASN A 133 4.35 -0.85 4.11
C ASN A 133 4.01 -1.79 2.95
N TYR A 134 4.13 -1.31 1.71
CA TYR A 134 3.85 -2.14 0.53
C TYR A 134 4.81 -3.32 0.41
N ARG A 135 6.10 -3.13 0.74
CA ARG A 135 7.08 -4.21 0.74
C ARG A 135 6.71 -5.31 1.73
N GLU A 136 6.36 -4.96 2.97
CA GLU A 136 5.98 -5.96 3.98
C GLU A 136 4.68 -6.69 3.58
N LEU A 137 3.71 -5.98 3.01
CA LEU A 137 2.51 -6.60 2.44
C LEU A 137 2.84 -7.55 1.28
N ALA A 138 3.79 -7.19 0.42
CA ALA A 138 4.25 -8.05 -0.66
C ALA A 138 4.93 -9.34 -0.12
N GLU A 139 5.84 -9.21 0.85
CA GLU A 139 6.52 -10.36 1.46
C GLU A 139 5.53 -11.29 2.19
N LEU A 140 4.51 -10.74 2.86
CA LEU A 140 3.44 -11.52 3.48
C LEU A 140 2.64 -12.33 2.45
N ASN A 141 2.18 -11.67 1.39
CA ASN A 141 1.43 -12.36 0.33
C ASN A 141 2.30 -13.39 -0.39
N PHE A 142 3.60 -13.10 -0.60
CA PHE A 142 4.54 -14.06 -1.15
C PHE A 142 4.68 -15.30 -0.27
N ARG A 143 4.84 -15.13 1.05
CA ARG A 143 4.91 -16.22 2.02
C ARG A 143 3.63 -17.07 2.02
N ASN A 144 2.47 -16.43 1.86
CA ASN A 144 1.16 -17.09 1.78
C ASN A 144 0.85 -17.68 0.40
N LYS A 145 1.82 -17.66 -0.53
CA LYS A 145 1.68 -18.17 -1.90
C LYS A 145 0.65 -17.41 -2.75
N GLU A 146 0.24 -16.21 -2.34
CA GLU A 146 -0.63 -15.33 -3.11
C GLU A 146 0.21 -14.46 -4.07
N TYR A 147 0.82 -15.09 -5.07
CA TYR A 147 1.86 -14.46 -5.89
C TYR A 147 1.36 -13.29 -6.73
N LEU A 148 0.12 -13.35 -7.21
CA LEU A 148 -0.49 -12.23 -7.94
C LEU A 148 -0.58 -10.98 -7.07
N LYS A 149 -1.08 -11.11 -5.82
CA LYS A 149 -1.15 -9.99 -4.87
C LYS A 149 0.23 -9.50 -4.47
N ALA A 150 1.17 -10.42 -4.24
CA ALA A 150 2.56 -10.08 -3.95
C ALA A 150 3.17 -9.23 -5.06
N GLY A 151 2.93 -9.60 -6.33
CA GLY A 151 3.38 -8.84 -7.50
C GLY A 151 2.83 -7.42 -7.51
N LEU A 152 1.53 -7.24 -7.30
CA LEU A 152 0.88 -5.92 -7.24
C LEU A 152 1.45 -5.03 -6.11
N TYR A 153 1.72 -5.60 -4.93
CA TYR A 153 2.33 -4.85 -3.83
C TYR A 153 3.81 -4.51 -4.11
N TYR A 154 4.57 -5.39 -4.80
CA TYR A 154 5.92 -5.03 -5.24
C TYR A 154 5.89 -3.91 -6.28
N ASP A 155 4.94 -3.90 -7.22
CA ASP A 155 4.77 -2.81 -8.17
C ASP A 155 4.48 -1.49 -7.44
N SER A 156 3.58 -1.51 -6.42
CA SER A 156 3.32 -0.36 -5.55
C SER A 156 4.56 0.08 -4.75
N THR A 157 5.40 -0.87 -4.29
CA THR A 157 6.67 -0.54 -3.63
C THR A 157 7.62 0.18 -4.57
N LEU A 158 7.70 -0.29 -5.83
CA LEU A 158 8.58 0.29 -6.84
C LEU A 158 8.16 1.69 -7.27
N SER A 159 6.86 2.03 -7.21
CA SER A 159 6.38 3.38 -7.53
C SER A 159 6.86 4.44 -6.52
N GLU A 160 7.02 4.05 -5.25
CA GLU A 160 7.42 4.95 -4.17
C GLU A 160 8.95 5.03 -3.99
N LEU A 161 9.71 4.07 -4.53
CA LEU A 161 11.15 4.02 -4.35
C LEU A 161 11.91 4.80 -5.42
N ASN A 162 12.98 5.47 -5.00
CA ASN A 162 13.91 6.09 -5.95
C ASN A 162 14.55 5.01 -6.84
N THR A 163 14.44 5.16 -8.17
CA THR A 163 14.92 4.21 -9.18
C THR A 163 16.42 3.92 -9.12
N ARG A 164 17.20 4.84 -8.55
CA ARG A 164 18.66 4.69 -8.38
C ARG A 164 19.04 3.95 -7.10
N SER A 165 18.11 3.70 -6.20
CA SER A 165 18.37 3.05 -4.91
C SER A 165 18.76 1.58 -5.07
N ARG A 166 19.50 1.04 -4.12
CA ARG A 166 19.81 -0.39 -4.06
C ARG A 166 18.54 -1.21 -3.79
N GLU A 167 17.64 -0.66 -3.00
CA GLU A 167 16.39 -1.31 -2.64
C GLU A 167 15.48 -1.47 -3.86
N PHE A 168 15.32 -0.42 -4.67
CA PHE A 168 14.59 -0.49 -5.94
C PHE A 168 15.09 -1.64 -6.81
N ARG A 169 16.41 -1.73 -7.03
CA ARG A 169 16.99 -2.81 -7.86
C ARG A 169 16.73 -4.20 -7.30
N ARG A 170 16.77 -4.35 -5.96
CA ARG A 170 16.49 -5.62 -5.29
C ARG A 170 15.03 -6.03 -5.42
N ILE A 171 14.11 -5.10 -5.19
CA ILE A 171 12.67 -5.34 -5.30
C ILE A 171 12.28 -5.61 -6.75
N LYS A 172 12.81 -4.83 -7.70
CA LYS A 172 12.60 -5.03 -9.13
C LYS A 172 12.97 -6.45 -9.57
N LYS A 173 14.14 -6.92 -9.16
CA LYS A 173 14.56 -8.30 -9.46
C LYS A 173 13.62 -9.35 -8.85
N LYS A 174 13.13 -9.14 -7.61
CA LYS A 174 12.13 -10.03 -7.01
C LYS A 174 10.84 -10.04 -7.81
N ARG A 175 10.37 -8.87 -8.22
CA ARG A 175 9.15 -8.72 -9.01
C ARG A 175 9.25 -9.41 -10.38
N GLU A 176 10.36 -9.20 -11.09
CA GLU A 176 10.63 -9.85 -12.38
C GLU A 176 10.66 -11.39 -12.25
N ASN A 177 11.24 -11.92 -11.18
CA ASN A 177 11.25 -13.36 -10.93
C ASN A 177 9.86 -13.95 -10.61
N LEU A 178 8.88 -13.10 -10.30
CA LEU A 178 7.51 -13.55 -10.05
C LEU A 178 6.66 -13.66 -11.32
N ASP A 179 7.08 -13.07 -12.44
CA ASP A 179 6.26 -13.00 -13.66
C ASP A 179 5.89 -14.40 -14.17
N ASP A 180 6.87 -15.29 -14.28
CA ASP A 180 6.62 -16.67 -14.70
C ASP A 180 5.72 -17.42 -13.72
N LEU A 181 5.92 -17.22 -12.42
CA LEU A 181 5.15 -17.88 -11.37
C LEU A 181 3.69 -17.40 -11.38
N ILE A 182 3.47 -16.09 -11.50
CA ILE A 182 2.13 -15.51 -11.63
C ILE A 182 1.43 -16.04 -12.88
N PHE A 183 2.15 -16.10 -14.00
CA PHE A 183 1.61 -16.64 -15.25
C PHE A 183 1.11 -18.08 -15.09
N TYR A 184 1.95 -18.97 -14.53
CA TYR A 184 1.56 -20.37 -14.36
C TYR A 184 0.47 -20.57 -13.30
N GLU A 185 0.47 -19.77 -12.21
CA GLU A 185 -0.58 -19.81 -11.19
C GLU A 185 -1.93 -19.36 -11.79
N THR A 186 -1.93 -18.28 -12.54
CA THR A 186 -3.13 -17.77 -13.22
C THR A 186 -3.66 -18.80 -14.23
N LEU A 187 -2.79 -19.35 -15.05
CA LEU A 187 -3.14 -20.40 -16.01
C LEU A 187 -3.70 -21.65 -15.32
N SER A 188 -3.07 -22.10 -14.23
CA SER A 188 -3.57 -23.23 -13.44
C SER A 188 -4.95 -22.97 -12.87
N SER A 189 -5.18 -21.79 -12.29
CA SER A 189 -6.48 -21.40 -11.73
C SER A 189 -7.57 -21.31 -12.81
N GLU A 190 -7.25 -20.80 -13.98
CA GLU A 190 -8.17 -20.75 -15.13
C GLU A 190 -8.54 -22.15 -15.59
N LEU A 191 -7.55 -23.04 -15.75
CA LEU A 191 -7.77 -24.43 -16.16
C LEU A 191 -8.59 -25.21 -15.12
N ASP A 192 -8.31 -25.03 -13.81
CA ASP A 192 -9.08 -25.66 -12.73
C ASP A 192 -10.53 -25.18 -12.74
N SER A 193 -10.77 -23.89 -13.04
CA SER A 193 -12.11 -23.34 -13.21
C SER A 193 -12.85 -23.99 -14.37
N ILE A 194 -12.18 -24.16 -15.51
CA ILE A 194 -12.74 -24.83 -16.70
C ILE A 194 -13.05 -26.32 -16.39
N ILE A 195 -12.12 -27.02 -15.76
CA ILE A 195 -12.30 -28.43 -15.38
C ILE A 195 -13.50 -28.57 -14.43
N THR A 196 -13.64 -27.66 -13.48
CA THR A 196 -14.76 -27.64 -12.55
C THR A 196 -16.08 -27.49 -13.27
N LEU A 197 -16.16 -26.54 -14.21
CA LEU A 197 -17.37 -26.31 -15.03
C LEU A 197 -17.71 -27.52 -15.92
N VAL A 198 -16.69 -28.19 -16.49
CA VAL A 198 -16.89 -29.39 -17.32
C VAL A 198 -17.41 -30.56 -16.51
N LYS A 199 -16.95 -30.73 -15.27
CA LYS A 199 -17.38 -31.80 -14.36
C LYS A 199 -18.80 -31.58 -13.77
N MET A 200 -19.33 -30.38 -13.81
CA MET A 200 -20.69 -30.06 -13.35
C MET A 200 -21.75 -30.71 -14.27
N SER A 201 -22.84 -31.18 -13.69
CA SER A 201 -24.03 -31.54 -14.45
C SER A 201 -24.67 -30.29 -15.08
N ASP A 202 -25.52 -30.47 -16.11
CA ASP A 202 -26.15 -29.36 -16.83
C ASP A 202 -26.95 -28.44 -15.84
N ASN A 203 -27.68 -29.02 -14.91
CA ASN A 203 -28.45 -28.25 -13.92
C ASN A 203 -27.53 -27.44 -12.96
N GLN A 204 -26.44 -28.03 -12.52
CA GLN A 204 -25.45 -27.35 -11.66
C GLN A 204 -24.74 -26.22 -12.40
N ARG A 205 -24.48 -26.41 -13.69
CA ARG A 205 -23.85 -25.42 -14.55
C ARG A 205 -24.76 -24.22 -14.77
N GLU A 206 -26.06 -24.48 -15.02
CA GLU A 206 -27.07 -23.44 -15.16
C GLU A 206 -27.24 -22.63 -13.86
N GLU A 207 -27.31 -23.28 -12.70
CA GLU A 207 -27.38 -22.63 -11.40
C GLU A 207 -26.13 -21.77 -11.12
N TYR A 208 -24.93 -22.28 -11.46
CA TYR A 208 -23.67 -21.54 -11.34
C TYR A 208 -23.70 -20.25 -12.18
N PHE A 209 -24.09 -20.33 -13.44
CA PHE A 209 -24.16 -19.15 -14.30
C PHE A 209 -25.24 -18.16 -13.88
N ASN A 210 -26.38 -18.62 -13.41
CA ASN A 210 -27.43 -17.76 -12.88
C ASN A 210 -26.93 -17.00 -11.63
N THR A 211 -26.27 -17.68 -10.71
CA THR A 211 -25.66 -17.06 -9.54
C THR A 211 -24.58 -16.04 -9.92
N TYR A 212 -23.76 -16.35 -10.91
CA TYR A 212 -22.74 -15.46 -11.41
C TYR A 212 -23.31 -14.19 -12.04
N ILE A 213 -24.37 -14.33 -12.85
CA ILE A 213 -25.10 -13.20 -13.46
C ILE A 213 -25.69 -12.29 -12.38
N LEU A 214 -26.35 -12.86 -11.36
CA LEU A 214 -26.89 -12.10 -10.23
C LEU A 214 -25.80 -11.32 -9.48
N LYS A 215 -24.64 -11.94 -9.28
CA LYS A 215 -23.49 -11.30 -8.65
C LYS A 215 -22.95 -10.12 -9.47
N LEU A 216 -22.85 -10.28 -10.78
CA LEU A 216 -22.45 -9.20 -11.69
C LEU A 216 -23.47 -8.05 -11.72
N GLN A 217 -24.77 -8.36 -11.69
CA GLN A 217 -25.82 -7.35 -11.62
C GLN A 217 -25.75 -6.55 -10.31
N ALA A 218 -25.59 -7.24 -9.17
CA ALA A 218 -25.42 -6.60 -7.88
C ALA A 218 -24.18 -5.70 -7.83
N GLN A 219 -23.07 -6.12 -8.40
CA GLN A 219 -21.85 -5.28 -8.50
C GLN A 219 -22.07 -4.03 -9.36
N LYS A 220 -22.79 -4.17 -10.49
CA LYS A 220 -23.14 -3.03 -11.35
C LYS A 220 -24.07 -2.05 -10.66
N GLU A 221 -25.00 -2.52 -9.85
CA GLU A 221 -25.90 -1.65 -9.07
C GLU A 221 -25.17 -0.93 -7.95
N GLN A 222 -24.27 -1.60 -7.23
CA GLN A 222 -23.43 -0.96 -6.21
C GLN A 222 -22.50 0.13 -6.80
N SER A 223 -21.93 -0.11 -7.96
CA SER A 223 -21.11 0.89 -8.66
C SER A 223 -21.93 2.09 -9.14
N LYS A 224 -23.19 1.87 -9.57
CA LYS A 224 -24.12 2.96 -9.92
C LYS A 224 -24.56 3.77 -8.71
N GLN A 225 -24.74 3.15 -7.55
CA GLN A 225 -25.12 3.83 -6.31
C GLN A 225 -23.95 4.66 -5.75
N LYS A 226 -22.72 4.17 -5.83
CA LYS A 226 -21.51 4.97 -5.47
C LYS A 226 -21.37 6.21 -6.33
N ASN A 227 -21.64 6.13 -7.62
CA ASN A 227 -21.60 7.27 -8.53
C ASN A 227 -22.75 8.28 -8.32
N LYS A 228 -23.89 7.88 -7.76
CA LYS A 228 -24.99 8.82 -7.47
C LYS A 228 -24.74 9.69 -6.23
N ASN A 229 -23.93 9.24 -5.29
CA ASN A 229 -23.58 10.01 -4.09
C ASN A 229 -22.44 11.03 -4.32
N TYR A 230 -21.76 11.02 -5.47
CA TYR A 230 -20.72 11.96 -5.85
C TYR A 230 -21.21 13.09 -6.81
N GLY A 231 -22.50 13.31 -6.90
CA GLY A 231 -23.10 14.34 -7.73
C GLY A 231 -23.14 15.72 -7.07
N ASN A 232 -22.07 16.24 -6.48
CA ASN A 232 -21.88 17.67 -6.27
C ASN A 232 -20.49 18.04 -5.73
N SER A 233 -19.46 17.87 -6.55
CA SER A 233 -18.23 18.68 -6.42
C SER A 233 -17.39 18.53 -7.70
N ASN A 234 -17.17 19.68 -8.33
CA ASN A 234 -16.22 19.85 -9.41
C ASN A 234 -14.81 19.59 -8.88
N SER A 235 -14.30 18.40 -9.06
CA SER A 235 -12.86 18.14 -9.09
C SER A 235 -12.60 16.89 -9.92
N LEU A 236 -11.86 17.09 -10.98
CA LEU A 236 -11.19 16.07 -11.77
C LEU A 236 -10.21 15.33 -10.85
N ASP A 237 -10.63 14.21 -10.31
CA ASP A 237 -9.70 13.26 -9.74
C ASP A 237 -10.06 11.84 -10.21
N SER A 238 -9.16 11.32 -11.01
CA SER A 238 -9.24 10.02 -11.64
C SER A 238 -8.77 8.96 -10.67
N SER A 239 -9.68 8.41 -9.86
CA SER A 239 -9.42 7.13 -9.17
C SER A 239 -9.93 5.99 -10.02
N VAL A 240 -9.00 5.36 -10.69
CA VAL A 240 -9.13 4.08 -11.39
C VAL A 240 -9.47 2.99 -10.38
N ASN A 241 -10.72 2.55 -10.35
CA ASN A 241 -11.10 1.23 -9.85
C ASN A 241 -12.43 0.79 -10.45
N SER A 242 -12.35 0.21 -11.62
CA SER A 242 -13.32 -0.79 -12.07
C SER A 242 -12.59 -1.71 -13.04
N ASP A 243 -12.45 -2.97 -12.64
CA ASP A 243 -12.02 -4.10 -13.47
C ASP A 243 -13.02 -4.43 -14.59
N LEU A 244 -13.45 -3.44 -15.25
CA LEU A 244 -14.06 -3.32 -16.57
C LEU A 244 -14.04 -1.81 -16.86
N ALA A 245 -12.89 -1.21 -16.82
CA ALA A 245 -12.63 -0.04 -17.64
C ALA A 245 -12.82 -0.57 -19.06
N LEU A 246 -14.05 -0.52 -19.50
CA LEU A 246 -14.42 -0.74 -20.88
C LEU A 246 -13.33 -0.08 -21.70
N PHE A 247 -12.59 -0.91 -22.40
CA PHE A 247 -11.54 -0.48 -23.31
C PHE A 247 -11.96 0.85 -23.91
N TYR A 248 -11.12 1.88 -23.84
CA TYR A 248 -11.43 3.26 -24.17
C TYR A 248 -12.44 3.43 -25.34
N PHE A 249 -12.33 2.57 -26.38
CA PHE A 249 -13.19 2.60 -27.57
C PHE A 249 -14.65 2.20 -27.32
N TYR A 250 -14.95 1.53 -26.22
CA TYR A 250 -16.34 1.18 -25.86
C TYR A 250 -17.00 2.24 -24.96
N ASN A 251 -16.22 3.18 -24.42
CA ASN A 251 -16.74 4.31 -23.66
C ASN A 251 -17.04 5.48 -24.60
N GLN A 252 -18.29 5.58 -25.05
CA GLN A 252 -18.72 6.63 -25.99
C GLN A 252 -18.43 8.06 -25.50
N THR A 253 -18.53 8.30 -24.18
CA THR A 253 -18.24 9.59 -23.58
C THR A 253 -16.74 9.89 -23.66
N ALA A 254 -15.87 8.95 -23.31
CA ALA A 254 -14.43 9.10 -23.41
C ALA A 254 -13.97 9.29 -24.87
N VAL A 255 -14.57 8.57 -25.81
CA VAL A 255 -14.29 8.71 -27.25
C VAL A 255 -14.73 10.10 -27.76
N ALA A 256 -15.90 10.60 -27.35
CA ALA A 256 -16.38 11.93 -27.73
C ALA A 256 -15.48 13.04 -27.18
N PHE A 257 -15.08 12.95 -25.92
CA PHE A 257 -14.12 13.88 -25.32
C PHE A 257 -12.76 13.81 -26.01
N GLY A 258 -12.23 12.62 -26.23
CA GLY A 258 -10.95 12.42 -26.91
C GLY A 258 -10.96 12.96 -28.36
N LYS A 259 -12.06 12.84 -29.10
CA LYS A 259 -12.21 13.43 -30.43
C LYS A 259 -12.19 14.96 -30.38
N ASN A 260 -12.85 15.57 -29.42
CA ASN A 260 -12.86 17.01 -29.26
C ASN A 260 -11.49 17.55 -28.84
N ASP A 261 -10.81 16.88 -27.86
CA ASP A 261 -9.47 17.25 -27.44
C ASP A 261 -8.45 17.09 -28.57
N PHE A 262 -8.58 16.00 -29.35
CA PHE A 262 -7.76 15.81 -30.55
C PHE A 262 -7.94 16.92 -31.57
N LYS A 263 -9.19 17.30 -31.87
CA LYS A 263 -9.49 18.40 -32.80
C LYS A 263 -8.94 19.74 -32.30
N ASN A 264 -9.08 20.01 -31.04
CA ASN A 264 -8.59 21.26 -30.42
C ASN A 264 -7.07 21.36 -30.47
N ARG A 265 -6.37 20.23 -30.26
CA ARG A 265 -4.91 20.19 -30.20
C ARG A 265 -4.24 20.02 -31.58
N TRP A 266 -4.87 19.27 -32.49
CA TRP A 266 -4.26 18.84 -33.75
C TRP A 266 -5.04 19.29 -35.00
N GLY A 267 -6.22 19.88 -34.85
CA GLY A 267 -7.08 20.29 -35.94
C GLY A 267 -7.74 19.10 -36.67
N ASN A 268 -8.30 19.35 -37.87
CA ASN A 268 -8.91 18.32 -38.70
C ASN A 268 -7.86 17.57 -39.50
N ARG A 269 -7.11 16.70 -38.83
CA ARG A 269 -6.12 15.85 -39.49
C ARG A 269 -6.77 14.55 -40.03
N ARG A 270 -6.34 14.12 -41.21
CA ARG A 270 -6.75 12.84 -41.76
C ARG A 270 -5.97 11.70 -41.11
N LEU A 271 -6.58 10.50 -41.08
CA LEU A 271 -5.96 9.28 -40.62
C LEU A 271 -4.97 8.80 -41.70
N GLU A 272 -3.72 9.15 -41.58
CA GLU A 272 -2.61 8.83 -42.48
C GLU A 272 -1.38 8.39 -41.65
N ASP A 273 -0.51 7.59 -42.27
CA ASP A 273 0.75 7.24 -41.62
C ASP A 273 1.57 8.50 -41.34
N ASN A 274 2.20 8.58 -40.18
CA ASN A 274 2.98 9.73 -39.74
C ASN A 274 2.18 11.05 -39.58
N TRP A 275 0.88 11.00 -39.34
CA TRP A 275 0.00 12.16 -39.20
C TRP A 275 0.50 13.22 -38.22
N ARG A 276 1.32 12.85 -37.22
CA ARG A 276 1.94 13.78 -36.25
C ARG A 276 2.93 14.71 -36.90
N TRP A 277 3.60 14.27 -37.96
CA TRP A 277 4.66 14.98 -38.64
C TRP A 277 4.21 15.64 -39.95
N SER A 278 2.98 15.33 -40.41
CA SER A 278 2.42 15.95 -41.62
C SER A 278 2.10 17.43 -41.36
N ILE A 279 2.47 18.30 -42.30
CA ILE A 279 2.18 19.72 -42.25
C ILE A 279 0.67 19.92 -42.35
N SER A 280 0.07 20.74 -41.47
CA SER A 280 -1.39 21.04 -41.55
C SER A 280 -1.73 21.74 -42.87
N PRO A 281 -2.83 21.34 -43.55
CA PRO A 281 -3.23 21.99 -44.81
C PRO A 281 -3.61 23.46 -44.69
N SER A 282 -3.75 24.00 -43.48
CA SER A 282 -4.06 25.41 -43.21
C SER A 282 -2.88 26.38 -43.32
N SER A 283 -1.68 25.90 -43.64
CA SER A 283 -0.50 26.74 -43.86
C SER A 283 -0.19 26.99 -45.36
N LYS A 284 -1.14 26.70 -46.25
CA LYS A 284 -1.09 27.15 -47.67
C LYS A 284 -2.28 28.09 -47.93
N ALA A 285 -2.10 29.32 -47.50
CA ALA A 285 -2.85 30.44 -48.03
C ALA A 285 -1.83 31.57 -48.20
N ASP A 286 -1.58 31.90 -49.47
CA ASP A 286 -0.85 32.99 -50.10
C ASP A 286 0.66 33.09 -49.91
#